data_03f5e1bdb4cb527a93f9f3ee1f3e53b8
#
_entry.id   03f5e1bdb4cb527a93f9f3ee1f3e53b8
#
_cell.length_a   1.000
_cell.length_b   1.000
_cell.length_c   1.000
_cell.angle_alpha   90.00
_cell.angle_beta   90.00
_cell.angle_gamma   90.00
#
_symmetry.space_group_name_H-M   'P 1'
#
loop_
_entity.id
_entity.type
_entity.pdbx_description
1 polymer ?
#
loop_
_entity_poly.entity_id
_entity_poly.type
_entity_poly.pdbx_seq_one_letter_code
_entity_poly.pdbx_strand_id
1 'polypeptide(L)'
;MCRKPVELSPKPSAPLAEHDAWLAKFDYEGFTTEIRALGKRLEAEQGEKDVNHLNKMIFWSNSFATIGFLTAGFSVNAITIFCISTFIFTRWACIAHHTCHGGYQNCHPNLNRWSRFKFGLGTFWRRYNDFFDWMLPEAWNVEHNNRHHYNLSELTDPDLVENNTKLLRELNVPTFMKYPMVVFFMCTWKWFYYSANTFKELKLAQWRREGRKIPEGIVPEDQITVKSVIFGQNPFYSLAEYFTVVFGPYFIMHFLVGPIPWYFLGEYLDGYTGRQMFMTALTNLVLADVLSNMHAFLCVVTNHAGDDMYRFRNACRPYSGSFFLRQVLASANYDMGTDLIDFFHAYLNYQVEHHLWPSLSMKSYQLAAPEVQEICKKYGVPYTKHNVFWRLKKTVDIMVGNTSMRWFPEEYEALLLEKDAKMEEIKTK
;
A
#
# COMPACT_ATOMS: atom_id res chain seq x y z
N MET A 1 6.94 -29.69 -33.21
CA MET A 1 8.31 -30.01 -32.77
C MET A 1 8.42 -29.59 -31.32
N CYS A 2 8.44 -30.52 -30.39
CA CYS A 2 8.70 -30.24 -28.98
C CYS A 2 10.13 -29.74 -28.83
N ARG A 3 10.31 -28.47 -28.45
CA ARG A 3 11.62 -27.95 -28.03
C ARG A 3 12.01 -28.62 -26.72
N LYS A 4 13.19 -29.24 -26.68
CA LYS A 4 13.78 -29.74 -25.41
C LYS A 4 13.91 -28.58 -24.43
N PRO A 5 13.67 -28.83 -23.12
CA PRO A 5 13.96 -27.84 -22.10
C PRO A 5 15.44 -27.41 -22.18
N VAL A 6 15.70 -26.11 -22.14
CA VAL A 6 17.07 -25.59 -22.04
C VAL A 6 17.59 -25.98 -20.66
N GLU A 7 18.56 -26.90 -20.62
CA GLU A 7 19.28 -27.25 -19.39
C GLU A 7 19.97 -26.00 -18.84
N LEU A 8 19.68 -25.71 -17.57
CA LEU A 8 20.29 -24.63 -16.81
C LEU A 8 21.74 -24.97 -16.46
N SER A 9 22.68 -24.15 -16.87
CA SER A 9 24.06 -24.19 -16.34
C SER A 9 24.24 -23.01 -15.38
N PRO A 10 25.06 -23.12 -14.35
CA PRO A 10 25.48 -24.30 -13.57
C PRO A 10 24.54 -24.58 -12.41
N LYS A 11 24.57 -25.80 -11.87
CA LYS A 11 23.85 -26.15 -10.62
C LYS A 11 24.36 -25.26 -9.48
N PRO A 12 23.46 -24.68 -8.64
CA PRO A 12 23.87 -23.93 -7.46
C PRO A 12 24.85 -24.71 -6.59
N SER A 13 25.90 -24.03 -6.10
CA SER A 13 27.00 -24.64 -5.37
C SER A 13 26.64 -25.01 -3.94
N ALA A 14 25.62 -24.38 -3.36
CA ALA A 14 25.17 -24.62 -1.99
C ALA A 14 23.81 -25.35 -1.95
N PRO A 15 23.58 -26.23 -0.95
CA PRO A 15 22.28 -26.85 -0.75
C PRO A 15 21.23 -25.78 -0.41
N LEU A 16 20.07 -25.86 -1.07
CA LEU A 16 18.93 -24.99 -0.77
C LEU A 16 18.42 -25.24 0.65
N ALA A 17 18.01 -24.18 1.32
CA ALA A 17 17.23 -24.31 2.54
C ALA A 17 15.92 -25.06 2.25
N GLU A 18 15.34 -25.71 3.25
CA GLU A 18 14.11 -26.51 3.09
C GLU A 18 12.97 -25.70 2.46
N HIS A 19 12.79 -24.45 2.91
CA HIS A 19 11.76 -23.56 2.40
C HIS A 19 12.01 -23.07 0.96
N ASP A 20 13.22 -23.24 0.42
CA ASP A 20 13.61 -22.89 -0.95
C ASP A 20 13.67 -24.10 -1.88
N ALA A 21 13.42 -25.31 -1.36
CA ALA A 21 13.54 -26.58 -2.12
C ALA A 21 12.67 -26.61 -3.40
N TRP A 22 11.58 -25.84 -3.45
CA TRP A 22 10.72 -25.69 -4.61
C TRP A 22 11.47 -25.12 -5.84
N LEU A 23 12.49 -24.28 -5.65
CA LEU A 23 13.30 -23.68 -6.72
C LEU A 23 14.00 -24.73 -7.60
N ALA A 24 14.37 -25.87 -7.04
CA ALA A 24 15.03 -26.95 -7.79
C ALA A 24 14.16 -27.55 -8.91
N LYS A 25 12.83 -27.42 -8.79
CA LYS A 25 11.85 -27.97 -9.73
C LYS A 25 11.02 -26.89 -10.44
N PHE A 26 11.34 -25.62 -10.22
CA PHE A 26 10.56 -24.49 -10.69
C PHE A 26 10.64 -24.32 -12.21
N ASP A 27 9.50 -24.51 -12.90
CA ASP A 27 9.36 -24.17 -14.30
C ASP A 27 9.04 -22.67 -14.46
N TYR A 28 10.09 -21.88 -14.58
CA TYR A 28 10.02 -20.43 -14.71
C TYR A 28 9.26 -19.95 -15.95
N GLU A 29 9.47 -20.60 -17.11
CA GLU A 29 8.85 -20.18 -18.37
C GLU A 29 7.36 -20.51 -18.38
N GLY A 30 6.99 -21.70 -17.89
CA GLY A 30 5.60 -22.12 -17.75
C GLY A 30 4.83 -21.21 -16.82
N PHE A 31 5.36 -20.96 -15.63
CA PHE A 31 4.76 -20.04 -14.65
C PHE A 31 4.56 -18.63 -15.25
N THR A 32 5.60 -18.06 -15.84
CA THR A 32 5.55 -16.72 -16.42
C THR A 32 4.52 -16.62 -17.55
N THR A 33 4.41 -17.66 -18.37
CA THR A 33 3.47 -17.70 -19.48
C THR A 33 2.03 -17.73 -19.00
N GLU A 34 1.72 -18.58 -18.01
CA GLU A 34 0.35 -18.69 -17.47
C GLU A 34 -0.07 -17.44 -16.69
N ILE A 35 0.82 -16.87 -15.86
CA ILE A 35 0.52 -15.62 -15.13
C ILE A 35 0.24 -14.48 -16.13
N ARG A 36 1.04 -14.34 -17.19
CA ARG A 36 0.79 -13.31 -18.21
C ARG A 36 -0.50 -13.53 -18.98
N ALA A 37 -0.81 -14.78 -19.32
CA ALA A 37 -2.05 -15.12 -20.02
C ALA A 37 -3.28 -14.81 -19.17
N LEU A 38 -3.23 -15.15 -17.87
CA LEU A 38 -4.29 -14.83 -16.92
C LEU A 38 -4.52 -13.32 -16.81
N GLY A 39 -3.46 -12.52 -16.63
CA GLY A 39 -3.58 -11.06 -16.54
C GLY A 39 -4.21 -10.43 -17.78
N LYS A 40 -3.78 -10.84 -18.97
CA LYS A 40 -4.37 -10.36 -20.24
C LYS A 40 -5.85 -10.72 -20.39
N ARG A 41 -6.24 -11.93 -19.97
CA ARG A 41 -7.64 -12.34 -20.00
C ARG A 41 -8.49 -11.52 -19.04
N LEU A 42 -8.04 -11.33 -17.79
CA LEU A 42 -8.75 -10.54 -16.80
C LEU A 42 -8.89 -9.07 -17.23
N GLU A 43 -7.86 -8.49 -17.85
CA GLU A 43 -7.93 -7.13 -18.39
C GLU A 43 -8.98 -7.01 -19.50
N ALA A 44 -9.06 -8.00 -20.40
CA ALA A 44 -10.05 -8.04 -21.47
C ALA A 44 -11.49 -8.28 -20.97
N GLU A 45 -11.65 -8.90 -19.80
CA GLU A 45 -12.95 -9.20 -19.18
C GLU A 45 -13.49 -8.05 -18.31
N GLN A 46 -12.72 -6.99 -18.07
CA GLN A 46 -13.20 -5.83 -17.32
C GLN A 46 -14.33 -5.10 -18.06
N GLY A 47 -15.29 -4.56 -17.31
CA GLY A 47 -16.43 -3.87 -17.90
C GLY A 47 -17.43 -3.36 -16.88
N GLU A 48 -18.72 -3.40 -17.23
CA GLU A 48 -19.82 -2.90 -16.41
C GLU A 48 -19.87 -3.54 -15.00
N LYS A 49 -19.56 -4.82 -14.89
CA LYS A 49 -19.50 -5.52 -13.58
C LYS A 49 -18.53 -4.86 -12.60
N ASP A 50 -17.40 -4.38 -13.12
CA ASP A 50 -16.35 -3.73 -12.32
C ASP A 50 -16.79 -2.33 -11.88
N VAL A 51 -17.45 -1.58 -12.75
CA VAL A 51 -18.01 -0.26 -12.45
C VAL A 51 -19.14 -0.37 -11.42
N ASN A 52 -20.03 -1.33 -11.57
CA ASN A 52 -21.13 -1.58 -10.63
C ASN A 52 -20.58 -1.97 -9.25
N HIS A 53 -19.53 -2.77 -9.22
CA HIS A 53 -18.84 -3.12 -7.98
C HIS A 53 -18.18 -1.89 -7.32
N LEU A 54 -17.48 -1.05 -8.07
CA LEU A 54 -16.92 0.22 -7.56
C LEU A 54 -18.01 1.11 -6.97
N ASN A 55 -19.13 1.28 -7.66
CA ASN A 55 -20.26 2.07 -7.19
C ASN A 55 -20.85 1.54 -5.87
N LYS A 56 -20.89 0.22 -5.70
CA LYS A 56 -21.27 -0.43 -4.45
C LYS A 56 -20.31 -0.07 -3.31
N MET A 57 -19.00 -0.10 -3.54
CA MET A 57 -17.99 0.27 -2.54
C MET A 57 -18.08 1.76 -2.18
N ILE A 58 -18.30 2.63 -3.15
CA ILE A 58 -18.53 4.06 -2.95
C ILE A 58 -19.79 4.29 -2.10
N PHE A 59 -20.87 3.59 -2.41
CA PHE A 59 -22.12 3.68 -1.64
C PHE A 59 -21.90 3.27 -0.18
N TRP A 60 -21.20 2.18 0.08
CA TRP A 60 -20.90 1.76 1.44
C TRP A 60 -20.03 2.78 2.19
N SER A 61 -18.92 3.21 1.57
CA SER A 61 -18.04 4.24 2.14
C SER A 61 -18.80 5.52 2.48
N ASN A 62 -19.66 6.01 1.58
CA ASN A 62 -20.48 7.20 1.78
C ASN A 62 -21.56 6.99 2.87
N SER A 63 -22.09 5.77 3.02
CA SER A 63 -23.04 5.45 4.09
C SER A 63 -22.39 5.56 5.47
N PHE A 64 -21.15 5.05 5.63
CA PHE A 64 -20.35 5.24 6.83
C PHE A 64 -20.06 6.72 7.09
N ALA A 65 -19.68 7.49 6.05
CA ALA A 65 -19.48 8.93 6.17
C ALA A 65 -20.76 9.63 6.68
N THR A 66 -21.90 9.32 6.06
CA THR A 66 -23.19 9.95 6.41
C THR A 66 -23.56 9.69 7.87
N ILE A 67 -23.52 8.43 8.31
CA ILE A 67 -23.82 8.07 9.70
C ILE A 67 -22.84 8.78 10.65
N GLY A 68 -21.55 8.68 10.37
CA GLY A 68 -20.50 9.24 11.23
C GLY A 68 -20.59 10.76 11.35
N PHE A 69 -20.67 11.47 10.23
CA PHE A 69 -20.72 12.94 10.25
C PHE A 69 -22.06 13.49 10.76
N LEU A 70 -23.18 12.83 10.52
CA LEU A 70 -24.47 13.26 11.07
C LEU A 70 -24.62 13.03 12.60
N THR A 71 -23.76 12.24 13.19
CA THR A 71 -23.80 11.95 14.64
C THR A 71 -22.66 12.58 15.43
N ALA A 72 -21.68 13.19 14.74
CA ALA A 72 -20.40 13.57 15.31
C ALA A 72 -20.49 14.56 16.48
N GLY A 73 -21.45 15.50 16.48
CA GLY A 73 -21.56 16.55 17.50
C GLY A 73 -22.39 16.18 18.72
N PHE A 74 -23.16 15.10 18.70
CA PHE A 74 -24.12 14.81 19.79
C PHE A 74 -23.45 14.18 21.02
N SER A 75 -22.60 13.19 20.81
CA SER A 75 -21.84 12.53 21.88
C SER A 75 -20.55 11.89 21.35
N VAL A 76 -19.56 11.75 22.22
CA VAL A 76 -18.39 10.91 21.90
C VAL A 76 -18.80 9.46 22.06
N ASN A 77 -18.80 8.70 20.95
CA ASN A 77 -19.25 7.30 20.98
C ASN A 77 -18.56 6.42 19.92
N ALA A 78 -18.49 5.14 20.21
CA ALA A 78 -17.77 4.16 19.37
C ALA A 78 -18.36 4.01 17.97
N ILE A 79 -19.68 4.14 17.79
CA ILE A 79 -20.33 3.98 16.46
C ILE A 79 -19.92 5.12 15.55
N THR A 80 -19.99 6.36 16.01
CA THR A 80 -19.57 7.55 15.27
C THR A 80 -18.08 7.46 14.89
N ILE A 81 -17.21 7.13 15.87
CA ILE A 81 -15.77 6.96 15.66
C ILE A 81 -15.51 5.89 14.62
N PHE A 82 -16.14 4.73 14.75
CA PHE A 82 -15.99 3.62 13.80
C PHE A 82 -16.45 4.00 12.39
N CYS A 83 -17.59 4.66 12.26
CA CYS A 83 -18.13 5.06 10.95
C CYS A 83 -17.22 6.07 10.25
N ILE A 84 -16.76 7.11 10.95
CA ILE A 84 -15.83 8.11 10.39
C ILE A 84 -14.49 7.46 10.03
N SER A 85 -13.94 6.62 10.91
CA SER A 85 -12.71 5.88 10.67
C SER A 85 -12.80 5.00 9.42
N THR A 86 -13.90 4.25 9.28
CA THR A 86 -14.15 3.39 8.12
C THR A 86 -14.23 4.21 6.83
N PHE A 87 -14.90 5.37 6.86
CA PHE A 87 -14.94 6.28 5.71
C PHE A 87 -13.54 6.76 5.31
N ILE A 88 -12.74 7.28 6.28
CA ILE A 88 -11.38 7.77 6.01
C ILE A 88 -10.54 6.67 5.38
N PHE A 89 -10.54 5.48 5.98
CA PHE A 89 -9.76 4.34 5.50
C PHE A 89 -10.18 3.89 4.11
N THR A 90 -11.47 3.67 3.88
CA THR A 90 -11.96 3.14 2.61
C THR A 90 -11.90 4.16 1.48
N ARG A 91 -12.00 5.47 1.79
CA ARG A 91 -11.87 6.51 0.78
C ARG A 91 -10.49 6.50 0.15
N TRP A 92 -9.44 6.42 0.96
CA TRP A 92 -8.07 6.32 0.48
C TRP A 92 -7.72 4.89 0.04
N ALA A 93 -7.69 3.93 0.97
CA ALA A 93 -7.10 2.62 0.73
C ALA A 93 -7.94 1.69 -0.17
N CYS A 94 -9.26 1.88 -0.24
CA CYS A 94 -10.13 1.09 -1.11
C CYS A 94 -10.39 1.80 -2.45
N ILE A 95 -11.00 2.98 -2.44
CA ILE A 95 -11.47 3.63 -3.65
C ILE A 95 -10.34 4.33 -4.40
N ALA A 96 -9.62 5.24 -3.70
CA ALA A 96 -8.57 6.03 -4.34
C ALA A 96 -7.37 5.18 -4.75
N HIS A 97 -6.92 4.28 -3.93
CA HIS A 97 -5.80 3.37 -4.19
C HIS A 97 -5.97 2.66 -5.54
N HIS A 98 -7.04 1.90 -5.70
CA HIS A 98 -7.26 1.11 -6.93
C HIS A 98 -7.55 1.99 -8.15
N THR A 99 -8.18 3.16 -7.96
CA THR A 99 -8.40 4.11 -9.06
C THR A 99 -7.11 4.78 -9.51
N CYS A 100 -6.23 5.16 -8.58
CA CYS A 100 -4.93 5.76 -8.88
C CYS A 100 -3.96 4.77 -9.55
N HIS A 101 -4.13 3.47 -9.35
CA HIS A 101 -3.43 2.44 -10.13
C HIS A 101 -3.97 2.27 -11.56
N GLY A 102 -5.16 2.81 -11.84
CA GLY A 102 -5.80 2.69 -13.16
C GLY A 102 -6.79 1.55 -13.28
N GLY A 103 -7.21 0.94 -12.16
CA GLY A 103 -8.10 -0.22 -12.12
C GLY A 103 -9.46 -0.03 -12.81
N TYR A 104 -9.85 1.21 -13.06
CA TYR A 104 -11.10 1.56 -13.73
C TYR A 104 -10.92 2.35 -15.02
N GLN A 105 -9.67 2.62 -15.41
CA GLN A 105 -9.35 3.46 -16.56
C GLN A 105 -9.87 2.88 -17.88
N ASN A 106 -9.87 1.55 -18.02
CA ASN A 106 -10.25 0.87 -19.26
C ASN A 106 -11.74 0.47 -19.30
N CYS A 107 -12.45 0.51 -18.18
CA CYS A 107 -13.84 0.03 -18.10
C CYS A 107 -14.86 1.10 -17.68
N HIS A 108 -14.44 2.23 -17.08
CA HIS A 108 -15.38 3.25 -16.64
C HIS A 108 -15.73 4.23 -17.76
N PRO A 109 -17.02 4.50 -18.02
CA PRO A 109 -17.44 5.42 -19.10
C PRO A 109 -17.00 6.87 -18.88
N ASN A 110 -16.83 7.31 -17.61
CA ASN A 110 -16.35 8.65 -17.29
C ASN A 110 -14.86 8.68 -17.00
N LEU A 111 -14.04 8.65 -18.06
CA LEU A 111 -12.58 8.72 -17.97
C LEU A 111 -12.06 10.04 -17.39
N ASN A 112 -12.81 11.14 -17.48
CA ASN A 112 -12.41 12.40 -16.86
C ASN A 112 -12.43 12.32 -15.32
N ARG A 113 -13.27 11.47 -14.77
CA ARG A 113 -13.38 11.28 -13.32
C ARG A 113 -12.48 10.17 -12.82
N TRP A 114 -12.40 9.03 -13.50
CA TRP A 114 -11.84 7.78 -13.02
C TRP A 114 -10.49 7.41 -13.69
N SER A 115 -9.84 8.35 -14.36
CA SER A 115 -8.49 8.15 -14.88
C SER A 115 -7.45 8.25 -13.77
N ARG A 116 -6.46 7.36 -13.77
CA ARG A 116 -5.29 7.41 -12.88
C ARG A 116 -4.52 8.73 -12.93
N PHE A 117 -4.66 9.48 -14.03
CA PHE A 117 -4.00 10.77 -14.23
C PHE A 117 -4.82 11.96 -13.72
N LYS A 118 -6.01 11.73 -13.20
CA LYS A 118 -6.94 12.80 -12.79
C LYS A 118 -7.57 12.58 -11.42
N PHE A 119 -7.75 11.34 -10.99
CA PHE A 119 -8.40 11.03 -9.73
C PHE A 119 -7.57 11.53 -8.56
N GLY A 120 -8.14 12.39 -7.74
CA GLY A 120 -7.46 13.00 -6.59
C GLY A 120 -6.45 14.11 -6.94
N LEU A 121 -6.10 14.31 -8.23
CA LEU A 121 -4.95 15.10 -8.66
C LEU A 121 -5.33 16.51 -9.12
N GLY A 122 -4.38 17.45 -9.01
CA GLY A 122 -4.36 18.74 -9.67
C GLY A 122 -5.15 19.85 -8.98
N THR A 123 -6.09 19.56 -8.08
CA THR A 123 -6.82 20.60 -7.32
C THR A 123 -7.10 20.16 -5.89
N PHE A 124 -7.16 21.16 -4.99
CA PHE A 124 -7.54 20.93 -3.59
C PHE A 124 -8.86 20.14 -3.44
N TRP A 125 -9.91 20.51 -4.20
CA TRP A 125 -11.20 19.85 -4.10
C TRP A 125 -11.19 18.42 -4.60
N ARG A 126 -10.38 18.09 -5.61
CA ARG A 126 -10.20 16.69 -6.04
C ARG A 126 -9.49 15.88 -4.95
N ARG A 127 -8.41 16.40 -4.39
CA ARG A 127 -7.73 15.75 -3.27
C ARG A 127 -8.72 15.49 -2.14
N TYR A 128 -9.48 16.49 -1.72
CA TYR A 128 -10.40 16.37 -0.61
C TYR A 128 -11.54 15.38 -0.89
N ASN A 129 -12.18 15.47 -2.05
CA ASN A 129 -13.33 14.61 -2.38
C ASN A 129 -12.94 13.19 -2.78
N ASP A 130 -11.79 13.00 -3.42
CA ASP A 130 -11.42 11.73 -4.03
C ASP A 130 -10.52 10.89 -3.15
N PHE A 131 -9.52 11.52 -2.54
CA PHE A 131 -8.48 10.83 -1.79
C PHE A 131 -8.71 10.89 -0.26
N PHE A 132 -9.00 12.05 0.26
CA PHE A 132 -9.35 12.33 1.66
C PHE A 132 -8.40 11.71 2.68
N ASP A 133 -7.12 12.01 2.58
CA ASP A 133 -6.10 11.54 3.53
C ASP A 133 -4.95 12.57 3.70
N TRP A 134 -4.06 12.27 4.66
CA TRP A 134 -2.90 13.10 5.01
C TRP A 134 -1.90 13.25 3.88
N MET A 135 -1.73 12.24 3.03
CA MET A 135 -0.78 12.25 1.93
C MET A 135 -1.26 13.16 0.80
N LEU A 136 -0.30 13.78 0.12
CA LEU A 136 -0.55 14.42 -1.17
C LEU A 136 -0.72 13.31 -2.23
N PRO A 137 -1.83 13.27 -2.99
CA PRO A 137 -2.07 12.19 -3.96
C PRO A 137 -0.97 12.06 -5.02
N GLU A 138 -0.39 13.19 -5.49
CA GLU A 138 0.73 13.20 -6.42
C GLU A 138 1.98 12.53 -5.82
N ALA A 139 2.22 12.77 -4.54
CA ALA A 139 3.35 12.21 -3.82
C ALA A 139 3.16 10.70 -3.59
N TRP A 140 1.96 10.31 -3.19
CA TRP A 140 1.59 8.92 -3.03
C TRP A 140 1.69 8.13 -4.35
N ASN A 141 1.22 8.70 -5.47
CA ASN A 141 1.37 8.07 -6.78
C ASN A 141 2.84 7.84 -7.17
N VAL A 142 3.74 8.76 -6.85
CA VAL A 142 5.18 8.59 -7.15
C VAL A 142 5.78 7.51 -6.26
N GLU A 143 5.53 7.56 -4.98
CA GLU A 143 6.08 6.63 -4.02
C GLU A 143 5.50 5.23 -4.22
N HIS A 144 4.19 5.09 -4.17
CA HIS A 144 3.51 3.80 -4.20
C HIS A 144 3.47 3.19 -5.62
N ASN A 145 2.92 3.92 -6.61
CA ASN A 145 2.71 3.35 -7.94
C ASN A 145 4.01 3.22 -8.76
N ASN A 146 4.98 4.14 -8.55
CA ASN A 146 6.19 4.18 -9.39
C ASN A 146 7.44 3.65 -8.69
N ARG A 147 7.42 3.54 -7.35
CA ARG A 147 8.58 3.04 -6.60
C ARG A 147 8.29 1.70 -5.95
N HIS A 148 7.34 1.63 -5.03
CA HIS A 148 7.03 0.42 -4.28
C HIS A 148 6.66 -0.76 -5.22
N HIS A 149 5.69 -0.61 -6.11
CA HIS A 149 5.26 -1.69 -7.00
C HIS A 149 6.36 -2.21 -7.95
N TYR A 150 7.31 -1.35 -8.33
CA TYR A 150 8.40 -1.75 -9.23
C TYR A 150 9.65 -2.26 -8.51
N ASN A 151 9.80 -1.98 -7.21
CA ASN A 151 10.95 -2.39 -6.42
C ASN A 151 10.55 -3.26 -5.21
N LEU A 152 9.43 -3.95 -5.28
CA LEU A 152 8.84 -4.68 -4.16
C LEU A 152 9.86 -5.57 -3.45
N SER A 153 10.06 -5.30 -2.15
CA SER A 153 11.02 -5.98 -1.26
C SER A 153 12.48 -5.96 -1.73
N GLU A 154 12.85 -5.05 -2.63
CA GLU A 154 14.24 -4.68 -2.91
C GLU A 154 14.73 -3.68 -1.85
N LEU A 155 16.06 -3.49 -1.77
CA LEU A 155 16.62 -2.50 -0.83
C LEU A 155 16.19 -1.05 -1.15
N THR A 156 15.77 -0.81 -2.38
CA THR A 156 15.25 0.49 -2.86
C THR A 156 13.75 0.67 -2.71
N ASP A 157 13.05 -0.34 -2.19
CA ASP A 157 11.63 -0.26 -1.90
C ASP A 157 11.37 0.70 -0.74
N PRO A 158 10.63 1.81 -0.95
CA PRO A 158 10.34 2.76 0.12
C PRO A 158 9.50 2.15 1.26
N ASP A 159 8.77 1.06 0.99
CA ASP A 159 7.89 0.40 1.95
C ASP A 159 8.49 -0.89 2.56
N LEU A 160 9.79 -1.14 2.40
CA LEU A 160 10.46 -2.27 3.03
C LEU A 160 10.48 -2.13 4.56
N VAL A 161 9.52 -2.75 5.23
CA VAL A 161 9.26 -2.62 6.68
C VAL A 161 10.50 -2.92 7.52
N GLU A 162 11.27 -3.93 7.16
CA GLU A 162 12.48 -4.31 7.90
C GLU A 162 13.54 -3.20 7.88
N ASN A 163 13.68 -2.50 6.74
CA ASN A 163 14.57 -1.36 6.62
C ASN A 163 14.01 -0.12 7.32
N ASN A 164 12.71 0.11 7.17
CA ASN A 164 12.02 1.28 7.72
C ASN A 164 11.99 1.27 9.25
N THR A 165 12.07 0.09 9.85
CA THR A 165 12.08 -0.09 11.31
C THR A 165 13.48 -0.38 11.86
N LYS A 166 14.54 -0.19 11.08
CA LYS A 166 15.93 -0.47 11.47
C LYS A 166 16.30 0.17 12.82
N LEU A 167 15.99 1.44 13.03
CA LEU A 167 16.26 2.12 14.30
C LEU A 167 15.59 1.44 15.49
N LEU A 168 14.34 1.00 15.35
CA LEU A 168 13.62 0.28 16.40
C LEU A 168 14.21 -1.12 16.61
N ARG A 169 14.57 -1.80 15.54
CA ARG A 169 15.19 -3.13 15.58
C ARG A 169 16.52 -3.12 16.34
N GLU A 170 17.37 -2.13 16.04
CA GLU A 170 18.73 -1.98 16.59
C GLU A 170 18.75 -1.28 17.96
N LEU A 171 17.60 -0.77 18.43
CA LEU A 171 17.50 -0.09 19.72
C LEU A 171 17.88 -1.06 20.87
N ASN A 172 18.90 -0.69 21.65
CA ASN A 172 19.39 -1.49 22.76
C ASN A 172 18.50 -1.33 24.02
N VAL A 173 17.29 -1.87 23.94
CA VAL A 173 16.34 -1.97 25.06
C VAL A 173 15.69 -3.35 25.05
N PRO A 174 15.18 -3.84 26.18
CA PRO A 174 14.40 -5.08 26.22
C PRO A 174 13.25 -5.06 25.22
N THR A 175 13.02 -6.17 24.53
CA THR A 175 12.02 -6.27 23.45
C THR A 175 10.63 -5.83 23.89
N PHE A 176 10.22 -6.14 25.14
CA PHE A 176 8.90 -5.74 25.63
C PHE A 176 8.69 -4.21 25.62
N MET A 177 9.74 -3.40 25.70
CA MET A 177 9.67 -1.93 25.59
C MET A 177 9.47 -1.45 24.16
N LYS A 178 9.76 -2.28 23.16
CA LYS A 178 9.55 -1.94 21.75
C LYS A 178 8.08 -2.06 21.34
N TYR A 179 7.29 -2.94 21.96
CA TYR A 179 5.87 -3.11 21.63
C TYR A 179 5.02 -1.84 21.82
N PRO A 180 5.12 -1.10 22.94
CA PRO A 180 4.44 0.20 23.04
C PRO A 180 4.81 1.19 21.94
N MET A 181 6.07 1.16 21.46
CA MET A 181 6.52 2.00 20.35
C MET A 181 5.84 1.58 19.03
N VAL A 182 5.69 0.28 18.79
CA VAL A 182 4.93 -0.22 17.63
C VAL A 182 3.47 0.23 17.70
N VAL A 183 2.82 0.11 18.86
CA VAL A 183 1.45 0.60 19.05
C VAL A 183 1.35 2.10 18.78
N PHE A 184 2.30 2.89 19.25
CA PHE A 184 2.38 4.31 18.94
C PHE A 184 2.49 4.56 17.41
N PHE A 185 3.35 3.81 16.72
CA PHE A 185 3.44 3.89 15.26
C PHE A 185 2.12 3.49 14.59
N MET A 186 1.48 2.42 15.02
CA MET A 186 0.17 2.03 14.48
C MET A 186 -0.86 3.17 14.57
N CYS A 187 -0.83 3.94 15.65
CA CYS A 187 -1.75 5.06 15.85
C CYS A 187 -1.41 6.31 15.03
N THR A 188 -0.15 6.47 14.58
CA THR A 188 0.36 7.78 14.10
C THR A 188 1.14 7.72 12.79
N TRP A 189 1.37 6.54 12.22
CA TRP A 189 2.31 6.34 11.11
C TRP A 189 2.03 7.20 9.88
N LYS A 190 0.74 7.43 9.51
CA LYS A 190 0.40 8.31 8.39
C LYS A 190 0.81 9.75 8.67
N TRP A 191 0.63 10.23 9.90
CA TRP A 191 0.96 11.61 10.28
C TRP A 191 2.45 11.81 10.45
N PHE A 192 3.08 10.88 11.18
CA PHE A 192 4.46 11.04 11.62
C PHE A 192 5.48 10.69 10.53
N TYR A 193 5.18 9.70 9.72
CA TYR A 193 6.12 9.13 8.75
C TYR A 193 5.60 9.21 7.31
N TYR A 194 4.47 8.59 7.01
CA TYR A 194 4.11 8.29 5.63
C TYR A 194 3.85 9.54 4.78
N SER A 195 3.14 10.54 5.31
CA SER A 195 2.88 11.79 4.59
C SER A 195 4.17 12.59 4.28
N ALA A 196 5.13 12.58 5.20
CA ALA A 196 6.41 13.25 4.99
C ALA A 196 7.32 12.48 4.02
N ASN A 197 7.35 11.14 4.14
CA ASN A 197 8.21 10.30 3.31
C ASN A 197 7.71 10.20 1.87
N THR A 198 6.41 10.07 1.63
CA THR A 198 5.84 10.12 0.27
C THR A 198 6.14 11.44 -0.41
N PHE A 199 6.08 12.56 0.33
CA PHE A 199 6.42 13.89 -0.23
C PHE A 199 7.90 14.01 -0.61
N LYS A 200 8.80 13.39 0.16
CA LYS A 200 10.22 13.26 -0.20
C LYS A 200 10.38 12.56 -1.55
N GLU A 201 9.69 11.45 -1.77
CA GLU A 201 9.80 10.71 -3.04
C GLU A 201 9.35 11.54 -4.24
N LEU A 202 8.29 12.34 -4.10
CA LEU A 202 7.88 13.29 -5.13
C LEU A 202 8.99 14.31 -5.41
N LYS A 203 9.60 14.88 -4.37
CA LYS A 203 10.70 15.86 -4.52
C LYS A 203 11.94 15.26 -5.16
N LEU A 204 12.29 14.05 -4.78
CA LEU A 204 13.38 13.31 -5.43
C LEU A 204 13.11 13.06 -6.91
N ALA A 205 11.88 12.69 -7.27
CA ALA A 205 11.49 12.51 -8.66
C ALA A 205 11.54 13.83 -9.45
N GLN A 206 11.18 14.97 -8.83
CA GLN A 206 11.32 16.30 -9.41
C GLN A 206 12.80 16.65 -9.62
N TRP A 207 13.65 16.49 -8.60
CA TRP A 207 15.08 16.76 -8.71
C TRP A 207 15.76 15.94 -9.80
N ARG A 208 15.43 14.66 -9.93
CA ARG A 208 15.96 13.79 -11.01
C ARG A 208 15.57 14.33 -12.39
N ARG A 209 14.33 14.79 -12.58
CA ARG A 209 13.87 15.38 -13.85
C ARG A 209 14.57 16.70 -14.16
N GLU A 210 14.87 17.49 -13.13
CA GLU A 210 15.58 18.77 -13.25
C GLU A 210 17.11 18.63 -13.37
N GLY A 211 17.63 17.40 -13.30
CA GLY A 211 19.07 17.12 -13.30
C GLY A 211 19.80 17.66 -12.05
N ARG A 212 19.10 17.92 -10.96
CA ARG A 212 19.67 18.37 -9.70
C ARG A 212 20.45 17.25 -9.04
N LYS A 213 21.65 17.55 -8.56
CA LYS A 213 22.47 16.62 -7.78
C LYS A 213 21.95 16.52 -6.36
N ILE A 214 21.95 15.33 -5.81
CA ILE A 214 21.69 15.10 -4.38
C ILE A 214 22.92 15.59 -3.62
N PRO A 215 22.76 16.38 -2.54
CA PRO A 215 23.88 16.86 -1.74
C PRO A 215 24.71 15.70 -1.17
N GLU A 216 26.01 15.92 -1.04
CA GLU A 216 26.92 14.96 -0.43
C GLU A 216 26.50 14.63 1.01
N GLY A 217 26.55 13.36 1.39
CA GLY A 217 26.13 12.90 2.73
C GLY A 217 24.63 12.63 2.89
N ILE A 218 23.80 12.90 1.85
CA ILE A 218 22.37 12.55 1.85
C ILE A 218 22.16 11.21 1.16
N VAL A 219 21.55 10.27 1.86
CA VAL A 219 21.12 8.97 1.33
C VAL A 219 19.65 9.10 0.90
N PRO A 220 19.33 8.98 -0.40
CA PRO A 220 17.96 9.15 -0.89
C PRO A 220 16.96 8.14 -0.31
N GLU A 221 17.45 6.99 0.07
CA GLU A 221 16.70 5.89 0.67
C GLU A 221 16.37 6.14 2.14
N ASP A 222 17.05 7.08 2.80
CA ASP A 222 16.78 7.43 4.19
C ASP A 222 15.37 8.04 4.32
N GLN A 223 14.71 7.64 5.39
CA GLN A 223 13.34 8.03 5.65
C GLN A 223 13.24 9.41 6.27
N ILE A 224 12.21 10.14 5.86
CA ILE A 224 11.88 11.44 6.43
C ILE A 224 10.66 11.31 7.34
N THR A 225 10.80 11.81 8.55
CA THR A 225 9.70 11.92 9.52
C THR A 225 9.33 13.38 9.73
N VAL A 226 8.15 13.64 10.27
CA VAL A 226 7.72 14.99 10.66
C VAL A 226 8.74 15.63 11.62
N LYS A 227 9.39 14.85 12.49
CA LYS A 227 10.46 15.33 13.35
C LYS A 227 11.60 15.95 12.54
N SER A 228 12.11 15.27 11.52
CA SER A 228 13.20 15.78 10.69
C SER A 228 12.78 17.01 9.86
N VAL A 229 11.49 17.12 9.52
CA VAL A 229 10.95 18.30 8.84
C VAL A 229 10.92 19.52 9.80
N ILE A 230 10.39 19.32 11.02
CA ILE A 230 10.29 20.39 12.03
C ILE A 230 11.68 20.94 12.41
N PHE A 231 12.67 20.07 12.56
CA PHE A 231 14.02 20.46 12.95
C PHE A 231 14.94 20.82 11.77
N GLY A 232 14.39 20.94 10.54
CA GLY A 232 15.16 21.30 9.35
C GLY A 232 16.25 20.30 8.94
N GLN A 233 16.10 19.04 9.33
CA GLN A 233 17.07 17.96 9.06
C GLN A 233 16.84 17.29 7.69
N ASN A 234 15.93 17.84 6.89
CA ASN A 234 15.59 17.31 5.57
C ASN A 234 15.94 18.35 4.49
N PRO A 235 16.67 17.97 3.44
CA PRO A 235 17.12 18.90 2.40
C PRO A 235 16.09 19.11 1.28
N PHE A 236 15.01 18.33 1.23
CA PHE A 236 14.15 18.23 0.04
C PHE A 236 13.05 19.29 0.00
N TYR A 237 12.53 19.70 1.16
CA TYR A 237 11.44 20.67 1.29
C TYR A 237 11.42 21.33 2.68
N SER A 238 10.83 22.53 2.75
CA SER A 238 10.70 23.27 4.01
C SER A 238 9.48 22.82 4.84
N LEU A 239 9.50 23.19 6.15
CA LEU A 239 8.33 23.01 7.02
C LEU A 239 7.11 23.76 6.48
N ALA A 240 7.30 25.00 5.96
CA ALA A 240 6.22 25.80 5.40
C ALA A 240 5.61 25.12 4.17
N GLU A 241 6.42 24.58 3.28
CA GLU A 241 5.96 23.85 2.11
C GLU A 241 5.21 22.55 2.51
N TYR A 242 5.75 21.77 3.46
CA TYR A 242 5.09 20.58 3.97
C TYR A 242 3.73 20.92 4.57
N PHE A 243 3.66 21.96 5.40
CA PHE A 243 2.39 22.36 6.02
C PHE A 243 1.38 22.84 4.98
N THR A 244 1.77 23.71 4.05
CA THR A 244 0.83 24.31 3.09
C THR A 244 0.36 23.34 2.02
N VAL A 245 1.19 22.39 1.59
CA VAL A 245 0.91 21.51 0.46
C VAL A 245 0.41 20.14 0.92
N VAL A 246 0.98 19.58 2.00
CA VAL A 246 0.72 18.19 2.40
C VAL A 246 -0.20 18.13 3.61
N PHE A 247 0.26 18.62 4.75
CA PHE A 247 -0.38 18.43 6.05
C PHE A 247 -1.59 19.35 6.26
N GLY A 248 -1.42 20.65 6.01
CA GLY A 248 -2.42 21.66 6.33
C GLY A 248 -3.77 21.50 5.63
N PRO A 249 -3.83 21.15 4.34
CA PRO A 249 -5.10 20.98 3.64
C PRO A 249 -6.03 19.97 4.30
N TYR A 250 -5.53 18.79 4.68
CA TYR A 250 -6.33 17.79 5.38
C TYR A 250 -6.63 18.23 6.82
N PHE A 251 -5.61 18.67 7.56
CA PHE A 251 -5.75 19.08 8.95
C PHE A 251 -6.81 20.18 9.12
N ILE A 252 -6.74 21.24 8.31
CA ILE A 252 -7.69 22.36 8.38
C ILE A 252 -9.11 21.89 8.06
N MET A 253 -9.29 21.16 6.95
CA MET A 253 -10.62 20.73 6.53
C MET A 253 -11.24 19.72 7.48
N HIS A 254 -10.45 18.79 7.98
CA HIS A 254 -10.98 17.71 8.81
C HIS A 254 -11.21 18.16 10.26
N PHE A 255 -10.25 18.87 10.87
CA PHE A 255 -10.30 19.17 12.30
C PHE A 255 -10.74 20.59 12.64
N LEU A 256 -10.62 21.55 11.72
CA LEU A 256 -11.06 22.92 11.97
C LEU A 256 -12.40 23.21 11.28
N VAL A 257 -12.53 22.89 9.99
CA VAL A 257 -13.76 23.17 9.22
C VAL A 257 -14.84 22.12 9.51
N GLY A 258 -14.47 20.84 9.59
CA GLY A 258 -15.42 19.74 9.80
C GLY A 258 -16.33 19.87 11.02
N PRO A 259 -15.84 20.33 12.19
CA PRO A 259 -16.69 20.57 13.36
C PRO A 259 -17.56 21.83 13.32
N ILE A 260 -17.30 22.80 12.42
CA ILE A 260 -18.02 24.09 12.37
C ILE A 260 -19.55 23.93 12.26
N PRO A 261 -20.10 23.05 11.41
CA PRO A 261 -21.56 22.86 11.34
C PRO A 261 -22.19 22.51 12.68
N TRP A 262 -21.46 21.76 13.51
CA TRP A 262 -21.89 21.36 14.86
C TRP A 262 -21.91 22.51 15.84
N TYR A 263 -20.98 23.48 15.70
CA TYR A 263 -21.03 24.72 16.49
C TYR A 263 -22.36 25.44 16.25
N PHE A 264 -22.68 25.71 14.99
CA PHE A 264 -23.93 26.42 14.67
C PHE A 264 -25.16 25.62 15.06
N LEU A 265 -25.18 24.32 14.83
CA LEU A 265 -26.32 23.49 15.23
C LEU A 265 -26.55 23.50 16.75
N GLY A 266 -25.48 23.50 17.56
CA GLY A 266 -25.56 23.56 19.00
C GLY A 266 -26.11 24.88 19.57
N GLU A 267 -26.03 25.97 18.80
CA GLU A 267 -26.66 27.26 19.18
C GLU A 267 -28.19 27.27 18.96
N TYR A 268 -28.72 26.31 18.17
CA TYR A 268 -30.16 26.21 17.86
C TYR A 268 -30.87 25.08 18.61
N LEU A 269 -30.13 24.08 19.11
CA LEU A 269 -30.72 22.92 19.77
C LEU A 269 -30.80 23.11 21.28
N ASP A 270 -32.00 22.95 21.84
CA ASP A 270 -32.20 22.97 23.28
C ASP A 270 -31.39 21.87 23.97
N GLY A 271 -30.76 22.21 25.08
CA GLY A 271 -29.93 21.28 25.86
C GLY A 271 -28.49 21.13 25.37
N TYR A 272 -28.08 21.84 24.32
CA TYR A 272 -26.71 21.87 23.81
C TYR A 272 -26.15 23.29 23.77
N THR A 273 -24.84 23.42 23.62
CA THR A 273 -24.14 24.66 23.28
C THR A 273 -23.27 24.44 22.05
N GLY A 274 -23.07 25.47 21.22
CA GLY A 274 -22.23 25.40 20.04
C GLY A 274 -20.83 24.91 20.37
N ARG A 275 -20.22 25.43 21.45
CA ARG A 275 -18.89 24.99 21.90
C ARG A 275 -18.88 23.50 22.28
N GLN A 276 -19.89 23.01 22.97
CA GLN A 276 -19.96 21.61 23.39
C GLN A 276 -20.04 20.70 22.17
N MET A 277 -20.96 20.97 21.22
CA MET A 277 -21.11 20.14 20.01
C MET A 277 -19.89 20.20 19.12
N PHE A 278 -19.25 21.37 18.98
CA PHE A 278 -17.98 21.52 18.24
C PHE A 278 -16.88 20.63 18.85
N MET A 279 -16.68 20.72 20.17
CA MET A 279 -15.65 19.93 20.85
C MET A 279 -15.93 18.44 20.82
N THR A 280 -17.20 18.04 20.89
CA THR A 280 -17.62 16.64 20.75
C THR A 280 -17.31 16.13 19.34
N ALA A 281 -17.66 16.88 18.30
CA ALA A 281 -17.36 16.54 16.91
C ALA A 281 -15.85 16.44 16.70
N LEU A 282 -15.08 17.42 17.15
CA LEU A 282 -13.61 17.42 17.05
C LEU A 282 -13.01 16.17 17.73
N THR A 283 -13.50 15.81 18.92
CA THR A 283 -13.02 14.62 19.64
C THR A 283 -13.31 13.33 18.84
N ASN A 284 -14.53 13.19 18.30
CA ASN A 284 -14.88 12.04 17.46
C ASN A 284 -14.00 11.96 16.21
N LEU A 285 -13.73 13.09 15.54
CA LEU A 285 -12.87 13.15 14.35
C LEU A 285 -11.43 12.74 14.67
N VAL A 286 -10.86 13.25 15.78
CA VAL A 286 -9.50 12.87 16.22
C VAL A 286 -9.40 11.38 16.54
N LEU A 287 -10.34 10.85 17.31
CA LEU A 287 -10.36 9.43 17.67
C LEU A 287 -10.60 8.53 16.44
N ALA A 288 -11.43 8.98 15.50
CA ALA A 288 -11.66 8.26 14.26
C ALA A 288 -10.41 8.22 13.38
N ASP A 289 -9.63 9.29 13.33
CA ASP A 289 -8.38 9.34 12.56
C ASP A 289 -7.31 8.43 13.18
N VAL A 290 -7.19 8.39 14.53
CA VAL A 290 -6.35 7.40 15.23
C VAL A 290 -6.77 5.98 14.89
N LEU A 291 -8.07 5.67 14.96
CA LEU A 291 -8.58 4.34 14.61
C LEU A 291 -8.34 4.00 13.12
N SER A 292 -8.47 4.99 12.22
CA SER A 292 -8.15 4.84 10.80
C SER A 292 -6.66 4.54 10.56
N ASN A 293 -5.75 5.16 11.33
CA ASN A 293 -4.33 4.81 11.29
C ASN A 293 -4.08 3.36 11.69
N MET A 294 -4.70 2.90 12.79
CA MET A 294 -4.56 1.51 13.25
C MET A 294 -5.14 0.52 12.22
N HIS A 295 -6.31 0.81 11.67
CA HIS A 295 -6.95 -0.01 10.66
C HIS A 295 -6.11 -0.08 9.37
N ALA A 296 -5.64 1.06 8.89
CA ALA A 296 -4.76 1.12 7.73
C ALA A 296 -3.42 0.40 7.97
N PHE A 297 -2.81 0.55 9.15
CA PHE A 297 -1.62 -0.21 9.50
C PHE A 297 -1.86 -1.72 9.42
N LEU A 298 -2.96 -2.18 9.99
CA LEU A 298 -3.35 -3.59 10.00
C LEU A 298 -3.53 -4.15 8.58
N CYS A 299 -4.13 -3.39 7.66
CA CYS A 299 -4.47 -3.88 6.32
C CYS A 299 -3.41 -3.58 5.25
N VAL A 300 -2.54 -2.57 5.45
CA VAL A 300 -1.55 -2.14 4.45
C VAL A 300 -0.16 -2.64 4.80
N VAL A 301 0.32 -2.36 6.04
CA VAL A 301 1.72 -2.61 6.39
C VAL A 301 2.03 -4.10 6.54
N THR A 302 1.05 -4.91 6.94
CA THR A 302 1.25 -6.32 7.25
C THR A 302 1.31 -7.25 6.03
N ASN A 303 1.06 -6.71 4.82
CA ASN A 303 1.07 -7.47 3.57
C ASN A 303 2.47 -7.80 3.06
N HIS A 304 3.49 -7.03 3.46
CA HIS A 304 4.83 -7.09 2.88
C HIS A 304 5.92 -7.39 3.90
N ALA A 305 5.56 -7.85 5.11
CA ALA A 305 6.53 -8.16 6.15
C ALA A 305 6.21 -9.46 6.87
N GLY A 306 7.22 -10.31 6.99
CA GLY A 306 7.15 -11.59 7.70
C GLY A 306 8.36 -12.47 7.44
N ASP A 307 8.63 -13.39 8.34
CA ASP A 307 9.71 -14.38 8.25
C ASP A 307 9.47 -15.46 7.17
N ASP A 308 8.31 -15.42 6.52
CA ASP A 308 7.90 -16.28 5.41
C ASP A 308 7.92 -15.57 4.05
N MET A 309 8.41 -14.32 4.00
CA MET A 309 8.46 -13.50 2.79
C MET A 309 9.90 -13.20 2.39
N TYR A 310 10.10 -12.96 1.08
CA TYR A 310 11.44 -12.78 0.52
C TYR A 310 11.78 -11.31 0.27
N ARG A 311 13.09 -11.01 0.44
CA ARG A 311 13.78 -9.79 0.01
C ARG A 311 14.73 -10.11 -1.13
N PHE A 312 15.00 -9.13 -1.97
CA PHE A 312 15.84 -9.26 -3.16
C PHE A 312 17.02 -8.28 -3.10
N ARG A 313 18.17 -8.71 -3.63
CA ARG A 313 19.40 -7.90 -3.66
C ARG A 313 19.49 -7.01 -4.88
N ASN A 314 19.01 -7.52 -6.01
CA ASN A 314 19.18 -6.88 -7.30
C ASN A 314 17.83 -6.42 -7.84
N ALA A 315 17.83 -5.31 -8.58
CA ALA A 315 16.64 -4.87 -9.31
C ALA A 315 16.28 -5.87 -10.42
N CYS A 316 14.99 -6.06 -10.65
CA CYS A 316 14.51 -6.83 -11.79
C CYS A 316 13.84 -5.91 -12.82
N ARG A 317 13.77 -6.38 -14.05
CA ARG A 317 13.08 -5.65 -15.10
C ARG A 317 11.55 -5.71 -14.88
N PRO A 318 10.85 -4.57 -14.94
CA PRO A 318 9.39 -4.54 -14.85
C PRO A 318 8.73 -5.48 -15.88
N TYR A 319 7.71 -6.20 -15.44
CA TYR A 319 6.93 -7.15 -16.25
C TYR A 319 7.73 -8.34 -16.82
N SER A 320 8.94 -8.58 -16.32
CA SER A 320 9.69 -9.82 -16.59
C SER A 320 9.10 -11.00 -15.83
N GLY A 321 9.59 -12.20 -16.06
CA GLY A 321 9.17 -13.37 -15.25
C GLY A 321 9.64 -13.25 -13.80
N SER A 322 10.85 -12.72 -13.57
CA SER A 322 11.34 -12.42 -12.22
C SER A 322 10.47 -11.39 -11.52
N PHE A 323 10.00 -10.37 -12.22
CA PHE A 323 9.07 -9.40 -11.67
C PHE A 323 7.79 -10.07 -11.15
N PHE A 324 7.10 -10.86 -11.97
CA PHE A 324 5.87 -11.53 -11.55
C PHE A 324 6.10 -12.50 -10.39
N LEU A 325 7.21 -13.24 -10.39
CA LEU A 325 7.55 -14.14 -9.29
C LEU A 325 7.72 -13.37 -7.97
N ARG A 326 8.44 -12.23 -8.01
CA ARG A 326 8.66 -11.38 -6.83
C ARG A 326 7.36 -10.82 -6.27
N GLN A 327 6.41 -10.42 -7.12
CA GLN A 327 5.10 -9.95 -6.67
C GLN A 327 4.38 -11.02 -5.84
N VAL A 328 4.50 -12.31 -6.20
CA VAL A 328 3.92 -13.41 -5.42
C VAL A 328 4.68 -13.65 -4.11
N LEU A 329 6.02 -13.70 -4.18
CA LEU A 329 6.87 -14.09 -3.03
C LEU A 329 7.00 -13.00 -1.95
N ALA A 330 6.76 -11.75 -2.32
CA ALA A 330 6.88 -10.60 -1.43
C ALA A 330 5.54 -9.97 -1.04
N SER A 331 4.43 -10.62 -1.37
CA SER A 331 3.08 -10.22 -0.98
C SER A 331 2.37 -11.33 -0.23
N ALA A 332 1.54 -10.95 0.74
CA ALA A 332 0.68 -11.89 1.46
C ALA A 332 -0.78 -11.47 1.37
N ASN A 333 -1.64 -12.45 1.08
CA ASN A 333 -3.07 -12.28 1.14
C ASN A 333 -3.61 -12.55 2.54
N TYR A 334 -4.76 -11.94 2.84
CA TYR A 334 -5.54 -12.27 4.02
C TYR A 334 -6.69 -13.23 3.69
N ASP A 335 -7.48 -13.58 4.70
CA ASP A 335 -8.70 -14.33 4.47
C ASP A 335 -9.64 -13.55 3.56
N MET A 336 -10.13 -14.23 2.54
CA MET A 336 -11.05 -13.74 1.53
C MET A 336 -12.45 -14.26 1.86
N GLY A 337 -13.48 -13.58 1.41
CA GLY A 337 -14.80 -14.10 1.66
C GLY A 337 -15.89 -13.40 0.87
N THR A 338 -16.47 -12.40 1.46
CA THR A 338 -17.55 -11.62 0.87
C THR A 338 -17.09 -10.19 0.62
N ASP A 339 -17.80 -9.48 -0.25
CA ASP A 339 -17.54 -8.05 -0.46
C ASP A 339 -17.49 -7.24 0.83
N LEU A 340 -18.17 -7.68 1.91
CA LEU A 340 -18.13 -7.00 3.21
C LEU A 340 -16.77 -7.20 3.91
N ILE A 341 -16.26 -8.42 3.95
CA ILE A 341 -14.93 -8.72 4.50
C ILE A 341 -13.87 -7.98 3.69
N ASP A 342 -13.96 -8.08 2.37
CA ASP A 342 -13.01 -7.46 1.44
C ASP A 342 -13.02 -5.93 1.54
N PHE A 343 -14.21 -5.33 1.73
CA PHE A 343 -14.36 -3.89 1.95
C PHE A 343 -13.65 -3.41 3.23
N PHE A 344 -13.78 -4.13 4.34
CA PHE A 344 -13.07 -3.78 5.58
C PHE A 344 -11.57 -4.05 5.51
N HIS A 345 -11.10 -4.85 4.56
CA HIS A 345 -9.68 -4.96 4.21
C HIS A 345 -9.27 -4.01 3.08
N ALA A 346 -10.17 -3.15 2.59
CA ALA A 346 -9.96 -2.27 1.43
C ALA A 346 -9.53 -3.03 0.17
N TYR A 347 -9.93 -4.30 0.01
CA TYR A 347 -9.48 -5.22 -1.06
C TYR A 347 -7.96 -5.50 -1.05
N LEU A 348 -7.26 -5.13 0.02
CA LEU A 348 -5.84 -5.43 0.20
C LEU A 348 -5.60 -6.85 0.73
N ASN A 349 -6.66 -7.58 1.02
CA ASN A 349 -6.63 -9.03 1.24
C ASN A 349 -6.36 -9.84 -0.06
N TYR A 350 -6.28 -9.16 -1.21
CA TYR A 350 -5.85 -9.67 -2.51
C TYR A 350 -4.50 -9.08 -2.93
N GLN A 351 -3.56 -8.95 -2.00
CA GLN A 351 -2.32 -8.22 -2.23
C GLN A 351 -1.45 -8.84 -3.32
N VAL A 352 -1.42 -10.16 -3.42
CA VAL A 352 -0.69 -10.87 -4.49
C VAL A 352 -1.23 -10.47 -5.86
N GLU A 353 -2.53 -10.51 -6.05
CA GLU A 353 -3.21 -10.17 -7.31
C GLU A 353 -3.07 -8.69 -7.63
N HIS A 354 -3.17 -7.85 -6.60
CA HIS A 354 -2.96 -6.42 -6.71
C HIS A 354 -1.54 -6.09 -7.20
N HIS A 355 -0.53 -6.73 -6.65
CA HIS A 355 0.85 -6.54 -7.09
C HIS A 355 1.16 -7.14 -8.46
N LEU A 356 0.56 -8.28 -8.80
CA LEU A 356 0.70 -8.87 -10.14
C LEU A 356 0.14 -7.95 -11.22
N TRP A 357 -1.01 -7.31 -10.97
CA TRP A 357 -1.72 -6.48 -11.96
C TRP A 357 -2.40 -5.28 -11.30
N PRO A 358 -1.66 -4.27 -10.86
CA PRO A 358 -2.23 -3.15 -10.09
C PRO A 358 -3.29 -2.35 -10.87
N SER A 359 -3.28 -2.43 -12.20
CA SER A 359 -4.26 -1.79 -13.09
C SER A 359 -5.58 -2.55 -13.26
N LEU A 360 -5.77 -3.68 -12.60
CA LEU A 360 -7.06 -4.37 -12.57
C LEU A 360 -7.97 -3.81 -11.48
N SER A 361 -9.28 -4.03 -11.62
CA SER A 361 -10.29 -3.64 -10.64
C SER A 361 -10.26 -4.52 -9.41
N MET A 362 -10.83 -4.03 -8.30
CA MET A 362 -11.07 -4.83 -7.09
C MET A 362 -11.87 -6.11 -7.39
N LYS A 363 -12.85 -6.04 -8.30
CA LYS A 363 -13.64 -7.21 -8.71
C LYS A 363 -12.80 -8.22 -9.46
N SER A 364 -11.88 -7.77 -10.29
CA SER A 364 -10.94 -8.64 -11.00
C SER A 364 -10.02 -9.38 -10.06
N TYR A 365 -9.59 -8.79 -8.94
CA TYR A 365 -8.78 -9.49 -7.92
C TYR A 365 -9.53 -10.64 -7.26
N GLN A 366 -10.82 -10.44 -6.91
CA GLN A 366 -11.66 -11.53 -6.39
C GLN A 366 -11.73 -12.73 -7.37
N LEU A 367 -11.82 -12.44 -8.68
CA LEU A 367 -11.87 -13.47 -9.71
C LEU A 367 -10.51 -14.11 -9.96
N ALA A 368 -9.43 -13.35 -9.85
CA ALA A 368 -8.06 -13.80 -10.10
C ALA A 368 -7.53 -14.74 -9.01
N ALA A 369 -7.84 -14.49 -7.75
CA ALA A 369 -7.19 -15.14 -6.63
C ALA A 369 -7.25 -16.69 -6.64
N PRO A 370 -8.38 -17.33 -6.94
CA PRO A 370 -8.42 -18.79 -7.04
C PRO A 370 -7.49 -19.33 -8.14
N GLU A 371 -7.42 -18.65 -9.29
CA GLU A 371 -6.62 -19.09 -10.42
C GLU A 371 -5.13 -18.87 -10.16
N VAL A 372 -4.76 -17.75 -9.53
CA VAL A 372 -3.37 -17.50 -9.11
C VAL A 372 -2.91 -18.56 -8.11
N GLN A 373 -3.77 -18.96 -7.17
CA GLN A 373 -3.47 -20.02 -6.21
C GLN A 373 -3.20 -21.35 -6.92
N GLU A 374 -4.03 -21.71 -7.91
CA GLU A 374 -3.83 -22.96 -8.67
C GLU A 374 -2.56 -22.91 -9.54
N ILE A 375 -2.24 -21.76 -10.15
CA ILE A 375 -0.98 -21.60 -10.90
C ILE A 375 0.21 -21.74 -9.94
N CYS A 376 0.19 -21.06 -8.81
CA CYS A 376 1.26 -21.16 -7.81
C CYS A 376 1.46 -22.60 -7.32
N LYS A 377 0.36 -23.30 -7.01
CA LYS A 377 0.38 -24.71 -6.62
C LYS A 377 0.93 -25.62 -7.71
N LYS A 378 0.54 -25.42 -8.95
CA LYS A 378 1.01 -26.17 -10.13
C LYS A 378 2.53 -26.09 -10.30
N TYR A 379 3.09 -24.91 -10.10
CA TYR A 379 4.52 -24.63 -10.26
C TYR A 379 5.32 -24.72 -8.97
N GLY A 380 4.69 -25.04 -7.84
CA GLY A 380 5.31 -25.14 -6.53
C GLY A 380 5.74 -23.80 -5.93
N VAL A 381 5.26 -22.67 -6.46
CA VAL A 381 5.58 -21.33 -5.97
C VAL A 381 4.84 -21.10 -4.65
N PRO A 382 5.54 -20.68 -3.58
CA PRO A 382 4.89 -20.33 -2.31
C PRO A 382 3.88 -19.18 -2.50
N TYR A 383 2.65 -19.42 -2.09
CA TYR A 383 1.58 -18.42 -2.07
C TYR A 383 1.14 -18.20 -0.63
N THR A 384 1.49 -17.04 -0.08
CA THR A 384 1.24 -16.73 1.33
C THR A 384 -0.18 -16.20 1.54
N LYS A 385 -0.99 -16.93 2.33
CA LYS A 385 -2.33 -16.52 2.75
C LYS A 385 -2.56 -16.87 4.20
N HIS A 386 -2.88 -15.88 5.04
CA HIS A 386 -3.13 -16.05 6.47
C HIS A 386 -4.13 -15.03 6.99
N ASN A 387 -4.67 -15.27 8.19
CA ASN A 387 -5.47 -14.29 8.91
C ASN A 387 -4.66 -13.01 9.15
N VAL A 388 -5.31 -11.85 9.03
CA VAL A 388 -4.67 -10.53 9.14
C VAL A 388 -3.98 -10.30 10.51
N PHE A 389 -4.53 -10.83 11.61
CA PHE A 389 -3.90 -10.70 12.94
C PHE A 389 -2.65 -11.58 13.06
N TRP A 390 -2.62 -12.73 12.38
CA TRP A 390 -1.40 -13.52 12.29
C TRP A 390 -0.32 -12.80 11.47
N ARG A 391 -0.71 -12.12 10.39
CA ARG A 391 0.20 -11.26 9.63
C ARG A 391 0.71 -10.09 10.48
N LEU A 392 -0.17 -9.44 11.27
CA LEU A 392 0.24 -8.41 12.22
C LEU A 392 1.33 -8.92 13.18
N LYS A 393 1.14 -10.12 13.77
CA LYS A 393 2.14 -10.71 14.65
C LYS A 393 3.49 -10.86 13.94
N LYS A 394 3.52 -11.43 12.72
CA LYS A 394 4.75 -11.60 11.93
C LYS A 394 5.42 -10.27 11.61
N THR A 395 4.65 -9.27 11.23
CA THR A 395 5.14 -7.91 10.95
C THR A 395 5.74 -7.27 12.21
N VAL A 396 5.06 -7.38 13.36
CA VAL A 396 5.57 -6.87 14.63
C VAL A 396 6.87 -7.58 15.02
N ASP A 397 6.98 -8.90 14.83
CA ASP A 397 8.21 -9.65 15.09
C ASP A 397 9.38 -9.14 14.21
N ILE A 398 9.13 -8.78 12.94
CA ILE A 398 10.11 -8.10 12.10
C ILE A 398 10.46 -6.72 12.68
N MET A 399 9.46 -5.89 13.01
CA MET A 399 9.68 -4.51 13.48
C MET A 399 10.49 -4.42 14.77
N VAL A 400 10.29 -5.35 15.71
CA VAL A 400 11.03 -5.37 16.99
C VAL A 400 12.35 -6.11 16.92
N GLY A 401 12.66 -6.80 15.79
CA GLY A 401 13.90 -7.53 15.58
C GLY A 401 13.92 -8.95 16.09
N ASN A 402 12.77 -9.55 16.39
CA ASN A 402 12.69 -10.97 16.78
C ASN A 402 13.01 -11.91 15.62
N THR A 403 12.65 -11.51 14.40
CA THR A 403 12.88 -12.27 13.17
C THR A 403 13.31 -11.33 12.04
N SER A 404 13.65 -11.90 10.88
CA SER A 404 13.99 -11.19 9.64
C SER A 404 13.27 -11.83 8.46
N MET A 405 13.01 -11.04 7.43
CA MET A 405 12.54 -11.54 6.14
C MET A 405 13.62 -12.40 5.49
N ARG A 406 13.23 -13.35 4.65
CA ARG A 406 14.16 -14.23 3.94
C ARG A 406 14.87 -13.48 2.82
N TRP A 407 16.15 -13.79 2.62
CA TRP A 407 16.81 -13.43 1.39
C TRP A 407 16.49 -14.47 0.32
N PHE A 408 16.09 -14.02 -0.86
CA PHE A 408 15.99 -14.93 -1.99
C PHE A 408 17.39 -15.47 -2.33
N PRO A 409 17.56 -16.77 -2.63
CA PRO A 409 18.87 -17.36 -2.90
C PRO A 409 19.59 -16.66 -4.05
N GLU A 410 20.79 -16.14 -3.80
CA GLU A 410 21.51 -15.23 -4.69
C GLU A 410 21.81 -15.86 -6.06
N GLU A 411 22.25 -17.12 -6.07
CA GLU A 411 22.55 -17.83 -7.32
C GLU A 411 21.29 -18.02 -8.18
N TYR A 412 20.13 -18.28 -7.56
CA TYR A 412 18.86 -18.38 -8.27
C TYR A 412 18.35 -17.01 -8.73
N GLU A 413 18.56 -15.96 -7.93
CA GLU A 413 18.23 -14.60 -8.33
C GLU A 413 19.01 -14.21 -9.61
N ALA A 414 20.32 -14.40 -9.61
CA ALA A 414 21.17 -14.12 -10.78
C ALA A 414 20.76 -14.93 -12.01
N LEU A 415 20.46 -16.22 -11.82
CA LEU A 415 20.02 -17.12 -12.88
C LEU A 415 18.69 -16.66 -13.53
N LEU A 416 17.71 -16.24 -12.72
CA LEU A 416 16.42 -15.79 -13.23
C LEU A 416 16.55 -14.45 -13.98
N LEU A 417 17.38 -13.53 -13.49
CA LEU A 417 17.68 -12.27 -14.17
C LEU A 417 18.38 -12.48 -15.52
N GLU A 418 19.32 -13.46 -15.60
CA GLU A 418 19.95 -13.84 -16.87
C GLU A 418 18.95 -14.43 -17.87
N LYS A 419 17.99 -15.24 -17.39
CA LYS A 419 16.91 -15.75 -18.25
C LYS A 419 16.03 -14.63 -18.80
N ASP A 420 15.69 -13.64 -17.98
CA ASP A 420 14.92 -12.48 -18.42
C ASP A 420 15.65 -11.72 -19.54
N ALA A 421 16.95 -11.50 -19.41
CA ALA A 421 17.77 -10.84 -20.42
C ALA A 421 17.79 -11.62 -21.76
N LYS A 422 17.98 -12.94 -21.70
CA LYS A 422 17.96 -13.80 -22.91
C LYS A 422 16.61 -13.84 -23.60
N MET A 423 15.51 -13.88 -22.84
CA MET A 423 14.15 -13.86 -23.41
C MET A 423 13.84 -12.56 -24.14
N GLU A 424 14.48 -11.45 -23.78
CA GLU A 424 14.33 -10.18 -24.46
C GLU A 424 15.12 -10.11 -25.76
N GLU A 425 16.36 -10.56 -25.77
CA GLU A 425 17.18 -10.60 -26.99
C GLU A 425 16.49 -11.41 -28.11
N ILE A 426 15.73 -12.45 -27.74
CA ILE A 426 14.95 -13.25 -28.69
C ILE A 426 13.74 -12.46 -29.25
N LYS A 427 13.16 -11.53 -28.49
CA LYS A 427 11.99 -10.73 -28.92
C LYS A 427 12.38 -9.55 -29.79
N THR A 428 13.61 -9.07 -29.67
CA THR A 428 14.14 -7.93 -30.43
C THR A 428 14.80 -8.32 -31.75
N LYS A 429 15.03 -9.61 -31.98
CA LYS A 429 15.44 -10.23 -33.25
C LYS A 429 14.23 -10.78 -34.01
#